data_1377a53217146b3936ec857af99aa539
#
_entry.id   1377a53217146b3936ec857af99aa539
#
_cell.length_a   1.000
_cell.length_b   1.000
_cell.length_c   1.000
_cell.angle_alpha   90.00
_cell.angle_beta   90.00
_cell.angle_gamma   90.00
#
_symmetry.space_group_name_H-M   'P 1'
#
loop_
_entity.id
_entity.type
_entity.pdbx_description
1 polymer ?
#
loop_
_entity_poly.entity_id
_entity_poly.type
_entity_poly.pdbx_seq_one_letter_code
_entity_poly.pdbx_strand_id
1 'polypeptide(L)'
;CIETDIIYSRVADYWAADLPVNRGRWNFDTLRYDYYLDDNVAFEAFKAGAVDRREETVAKNWATRYVGRNFSRGYIIKDEHTNTSAQDTQWLAFNIQRPIFADRRVRQAITLAFDFEWMNKALFYSAYQRANSYFQNTEYAARSLPDAAELALLTPMKNELPPELFSQ
;
A
#
# COMPACT_ATOMS: atom_id res chain seq x y z
N CYS A 1 -23.37 -4.09 21.67
CA CYS A 1 -22.33 -4.40 20.67
C CYS A 1 -22.29 -5.89 20.53
N ILE A 2 -22.47 -6.41 19.34
CA ILE A 2 -22.17 -7.82 19.05
C ILE A 2 -20.67 -7.79 18.76
N GLU A 3 -19.89 -8.06 19.77
CA GLU A 3 -18.45 -8.36 19.60
C GLU A 3 -18.40 -9.76 19.01
N THR A 4 -17.93 -9.85 17.80
CA THR A 4 -17.55 -11.13 17.21
C THR A 4 -16.06 -11.20 17.27
N ASP A 5 -15.54 -12.19 17.97
CA ASP A 5 -14.13 -12.53 17.96
C ASP A 5 -13.89 -13.86 17.26
N ILE A 6 -12.73 -14.02 16.70
CA ILE A 6 -12.26 -15.30 16.16
C ILE A 6 -10.97 -15.66 16.91
N ILE A 7 -10.96 -16.84 17.53
CA ILE A 7 -9.82 -17.33 18.29
C ILE A 7 -9.20 -18.51 17.54
N TYR A 8 -7.92 -18.38 17.23
CA TYR A 8 -7.09 -19.45 16.67
C TYR A 8 -6.15 -19.99 17.73
N SER A 9 -6.08 -21.31 17.88
CA SER A 9 -5.11 -21.99 18.71
C SER A 9 -4.03 -22.64 17.86
N ARG A 10 -2.79 -22.59 18.32
CA ARG A 10 -1.67 -23.22 17.61
C ARG A 10 -1.83 -24.74 17.62
N VAL A 11 -1.65 -25.35 16.46
CA VAL A 11 -1.60 -26.80 16.32
C VAL A 11 -0.26 -27.30 16.85
N ALA A 12 -0.26 -28.13 17.90
CA ALA A 12 0.95 -28.58 18.59
C ALA A 12 1.82 -29.52 17.72
N ASP A 13 1.17 -30.35 16.91
CA ASP A 13 1.79 -31.38 16.06
C ASP A 13 1.72 -31.01 14.56
N TYR A 14 1.90 -29.72 14.25
CA TYR A 14 1.83 -29.26 12.87
C TYR A 14 2.93 -29.90 12.01
N TRP A 15 2.53 -30.71 11.05
CA TRP A 15 3.42 -31.51 10.18
C TRP A 15 4.45 -30.67 9.39
N ALA A 16 4.14 -29.42 9.13
CA ALA A 16 5.00 -28.53 8.33
C ALA A 16 5.83 -27.56 9.20
N ALA A 17 5.89 -27.73 10.52
CA ALA A 17 6.58 -26.81 11.44
C ALA A 17 8.06 -26.60 11.07
N ASP A 18 8.74 -27.67 10.66
CA ASP A 18 10.17 -27.67 10.36
C ASP A 18 10.51 -27.28 8.91
N LEU A 19 9.50 -27.07 8.06
CA LEU A 19 9.76 -26.62 6.70
C LEU A 19 10.39 -25.21 6.69
N PRO A 20 11.36 -24.93 5.79
CA PRO A 20 12.07 -23.66 5.76
C PRO A 20 11.15 -22.43 5.69
N VAL A 21 10.01 -22.55 5.00
CA VAL A 21 9.01 -21.48 4.86
C VAL A 21 8.23 -21.18 6.14
N ASN A 22 8.23 -22.10 7.12
CA ASN A 22 7.46 -21.97 8.36
C ASN A 22 8.35 -21.74 9.59
N ARG A 23 9.66 -21.94 9.47
CA ARG A 23 10.58 -21.70 10.59
C ARG A 23 10.49 -20.26 11.08
N GLY A 24 10.34 -20.09 12.40
CA GLY A 24 10.20 -18.78 13.02
C GLY A 24 8.81 -18.13 12.87
N ARG A 25 7.83 -18.87 12.34
CA ARG A 25 6.42 -18.45 12.27
C ARG A 25 5.58 -19.12 13.35
N TRP A 26 4.37 -18.61 13.54
CA TRP A 26 3.36 -19.19 14.44
C TRP A 26 3.85 -19.31 15.88
N ASN A 27 4.53 -18.26 16.37
CA ASN A 27 5.16 -18.24 17.67
C ASN A 27 4.19 -18.04 18.84
N PHE A 28 2.92 -17.68 18.55
CA PHE A 28 1.89 -17.48 19.55
C PHE A 28 1.03 -18.74 19.71
N ASP A 29 0.69 -19.09 20.94
CA ASP A 29 -0.20 -20.22 21.21
C ASP A 29 -1.65 -19.91 20.86
N THR A 30 -2.04 -18.64 21.00
CA THR A 30 -3.38 -18.16 20.70
C THR A 30 -3.30 -16.84 19.96
N LEU A 31 -4.09 -16.71 18.90
CA LEU A 31 -4.33 -15.46 18.17
C LEU A 31 -5.82 -15.16 18.24
N ARG A 32 -6.17 -14.00 18.76
CA ARG A 32 -7.54 -13.51 18.85
C ARG A 32 -7.72 -12.31 17.95
N TYR A 33 -8.74 -12.33 17.12
CA TYR A 33 -9.14 -11.21 16.26
C TYR A 33 -10.46 -10.65 16.78
N ASP A 34 -10.45 -9.44 17.28
CA ASP A 34 -11.63 -8.71 17.76
C ASP A 34 -12.18 -7.82 16.65
N TYR A 35 -13.44 -8.00 16.30
CA TYR A 35 -14.11 -7.22 15.28
C TYR A 35 -15.03 -6.15 15.90
N TYR A 36 -14.84 -4.94 15.47
CA TYR A 36 -15.62 -3.79 15.89
C TYR A 36 -16.44 -3.24 14.72
N LEU A 37 -17.67 -2.81 14.99
CA LEU A 37 -18.50 -2.17 13.97
C LEU A 37 -18.05 -0.76 13.61
N ASP A 38 -17.34 -0.10 14.54
CA ASP A 38 -16.84 1.26 14.38
C ASP A 38 -15.33 1.29 14.62
N ASP A 39 -14.60 1.85 13.64
CA ASP A 39 -13.14 1.91 13.71
C ASP A 39 -12.63 2.83 14.84
N ASN A 40 -13.38 3.87 15.23
CA ASN A 40 -12.99 4.72 16.34
C ASN A 40 -13.09 3.95 17.67
N VAL A 41 -14.10 3.11 17.83
CA VAL A 41 -14.23 2.24 19.00
C VAL A 41 -13.06 1.24 19.04
N ALA A 42 -12.73 0.62 17.92
CA ALA A 42 -11.58 -0.27 17.80
C ALA A 42 -10.26 0.45 18.16
N PHE A 43 -10.10 1.68 17.70
CA PHE A 43 -8.92 2.49 18.00
C PHE A 43 -8.80 2.84 19.50
N GLU A 44 -9.90 3.23 20.14
CA GLU A 44 -9.89 3.53 21.57
C GLU A 44 -9.68 2.26 22.41
N ALA A 45 -10.20 1.11 22.00
CA ALA A 45 -9.93 -0.18 22.63
C ALA A 45 -8.44 -0.55 22.56
N PHE A 46 -7.80 -0.34 21.40
CA PHE A 46 -6.35 -0.49 21.25
C PHE A 46 -5.58 0.43 22.18
N LYS A 47 -5.92 1.71 22.25
CA LYS A 47 -5.27 2.65 23.17
C LYS A 47 -5.44 2.30 24.65
N ALA A 48 -6.56 1.66 24.98
CA ALA A 48 -6.84 1.16 26.32
C ALA A 48 -6.09 -0.14 26.66
N GLY A 49 -5.44 -0.77 25.67
CA GLY A 49 -4.69 -2.02 25.86
C GLY A 49 -5.55 -3.28 25.78
N ALA A 50 -6.73 -3.20 25.19
CA ALA A 50 -7.59 -4.38 24.94
C ALA A 50 -7.06 -5.24 23.79
N VAL A 51 -6.22 -4.69 22.92
CA VAL A 51 -5.65 -5.32 21.74
C VAL A 51 -4.15 -5.06 21.71
N ASP A 52 -3.35 -6.09 21.49
CA ASP A 52 -1.87 -6.02 21.51
C ASP A 52 -1.29 -5.42 20.23
N ARG A 53 -1.96 -5.61 19.09
CA ARG A 53 -1.49 -5.15 17.78
C ARG A 53 -2.64 -4.56 16.98
N ARG A 54 -2.41 -3.40 16.40
CA ARG A 54 -3.28 -2.77 15.42
C ARG A 54 -2.46 -2.38 14.18
N GLU A 55 -2.99 -2.65 13.01
CA GLU A 55 -2.47 -2.16 11.75
C GLU A 55 -3.28 -0.93 11.32
N GLU A 56 -2.60 0.15 10.96
CA GLU A 56 -3.23 1.39 10.54
C GLU A 56 -2.97 1.63 9.06
N THR A 57 -4.03 1.78 8.31
CA THR A 57 -3.98 2.00 6.86
C THR A 57 -4.38 3.42 6.45
N VAL A 58 -4.86 4.24 7.41
CA VAL A 58 -5.31 5.60 7.16
C VAL A 58 -4.22 6.59 7.53
N ALA A 59 -3.60 7.21 6.53
CA ALA A 59 -2.49 8.16 6.72
C ALA A 59 -2.79 9.28 7.73
N LYS A 60 -3.99 9.85 7.67
CA LYS A 60 -4.45 10.87 8.63
C LYS A 60 -4.43 10.35 10.07
N ASN A 61 -4.96 9.15 10.31
CA ASN A 61 -4.96 8.56 11.65
C ASN A 61 -3.52 8.36 12.13
N TRP A 62 -2.69 7.74 11.28
CA TRP A 62 -1.28 7.51 11.58
C TRP A 62 -0.54 8.80 11.97
N ALA A 63 -0.77 9.88 11.23
CA ALA A 63 -0.12 11.17 11.48
C ALA A 63 -0.63 11.87 12.75
N THR A 64 -1.92 11.73 13.10
CA THR A 64 -2.56 12.63 14.08
C THR A 64 -3.08 11.95 15.34
N ARG A 65 -3.43 10.67 15.31
CA ARG A 65 -4.13 10.01 16.43
C ARG A 65 -3.23 9.17 17.34
N TYR A 66 -2.08 8.70 16.83
CA TYR A 66 -1.16 7.84 17.57
C TYR A 66 -0.29 8.67 18.54
N VAL A 67 -0.94 9.35 19.45
CA VAL A 67 -0.35 10.24 20.45
C VAL A 67 -1.00 10.02 21.81
N GLY A 68 -0.34 10.49 22.88
CA GLY A 68 -0.87 10.46 24.24
C GLY A 68 0.02 9.70 25.21
N ARG A 69 -0.46 9.56 26.45
CA ARG A 69 0.32 9.06 27.60
C ARG A 69 0.90 7.67 27.37
N ASN A 70 0.14 6.75 26.76
CA ASN A 70 0.59 5.38 26.56
C ASN A 70 1.72 5.29 25.52
N PHE A 71 1.71 6.17 24.51
CA PHE A 71 2.78 6.32 23.54
C PHE A 71 4.03 6.97 24.16
N SER A 72 3.85 8.07 24.91
CA SER A 72 4.98 8.77 25.54
C SER A 72 5.67 7.96 26.63
N ARG A 73 4.97 6.99 27.22
CA ARG A 73 5.52 6.06 28.22
C ARG A 73 6.09 4.78 27.63
N GLY A 74 5.98 4.59 26.30
CA GLY A 74 6.45 3.40 25.62
C GLY A 74 5.59 2.14 25.86
N TYR A 75 4.38 2.28 26.38
CA TYR A 75 3.44 1.16 26.51
C TYR A 75 2.85 0.75 25.15
N ILE A 76 2.76 1.70 24.23
CA ILE A 76 2.40 1.46 22.82
C ILE A 76 3.55 1.99 21.98
N ILE A 77 4.07 1.12 21.13
CA ILE A 77 5.12 1.44 20.17
C ILE A 77 4.47 1.69 18.80
N LYS A 78 4.81 2.83 18.19
CA LYS A 78 4.45 3.16 16.82
C LYS A 78 5.64 2.84 15.95
N ASP A 79 5.45 1.91 14.99
CA ASP A 79 6.53 1.43 14.14
C ASP A 79 6.10 1.35 12.68
N GLU A 80 7.04 1.57 11.76
CA GLU A 80 6.84 1.51 10.32
C GLU A 80 7.71 0.42 9.72
N HIS A 81 7.06 -0.52 9.04
CA HIS A 81 7.75 -1.61 8.37
C HIS A 81 7.69 -1.42 6.86
N THR A 82 8.86 -1.37 6.23
CA THR A 82 8.95 -1.33 4.77
C THR A 82 8.46 -2.66 4.19
N ASN A 83 7.44 -2.59 3.35
CA ASN A 83 6.94 -3.73 2.61
C ASN A 83 7.65 -3.82 1.25
N THR A 84 8.34 -4.94 1.00
CA THR A 84 9.04 -5.21 -0.26
C THR A 84 8.23 -6.05 -1.25
N SER A 85 7.02 -6.44 -0.88
CA SER A 85 6.11 -7.16 -1.79
C SER A 85 5.59 -6.25 -2.90
N ALA A 86 5.11 -6.85 -3.98
CA ALA A 86 4.37 -6.13 -5.01
C ALA A 86 3.26 -5.29 -4.39
N GLN A 87 3.14 -4.06 -4.82
CA GLN A 87 2.16 -3.12 -4.28
C GLN A 87 1.04 -2.86 -5.28
N ASP A 88 -0.17 -2.89 -4.77
CA ASP A 88 -1.34 -2.49 -5.53
C ASP A 88 -1.32 -0.97 -5.75
N THR A 89 -1.83 -0.57 -6.90
CA THR A 89 -1.96 0.84 -7.28
C THR A 89 -3.42 1.17 -7.56
N GLN A 90 -3.87 2.33 -7.10
CA GLN A 90 -5.19 2.82 -7.44
C GLN A 90 -5.12 3.68 -8.70
N TRP A 91 -5.94 3.34 -9.69
CA TRP A 91 -5.99 4.02 -10.97
C TRP A 91 -7.39 4.54 -11.26
N LEU A 92 -7.46 5.72 -11.82
CA LEU A 92 -8.68 6.25 -12.43
C LEU A 92 -8.65 5.91 -13.92
N ALA A 93 -9.43 4.91 -14.33
CA ALA A 93 -9.49 4.48 -15.72
C ALA A 93 -10.48 5.32 -16.52
N PHE A 94 -10.05 5.84 -17.67
CA PHE A 94 -10.93 6.53 -18.61
C PHE A 94 -11.66 5.55 -19.51
N ASN A 95 -12.98 5.67 -19.62
CA ASN A 95 -13.73 4.93 -20.62
C ASN A 95 -13.49 5.53 -22.02
N ILE A 96 -12.53 4.98 -22.74
CA ILE A 96 -12.13 5.45 -24.08
C ILE A 96 -13.19 5.26 -25.17
N GLN A 97 -14.26 4.51 -24.90
CA GLN A 97 -15.40 4.40 -25.83
C GLN A 97 -16.25 5.67 -25.83
N ARG A 98 -16.13 6.51 -24.80
CA ARG A 98 -16.77 7.83 -24.80
C ARG A 98 -15.97 8.78 -25.70
N PRO A 99 -16.62 9.49 -26.65
CA PRO A 99 -15.93 10.36 -27.61
C PRO A 99 -14.99 11.38 -26.96
N ILE A 100 -15.37 11.96 -25.82
CA ILE A 100 -14.55 12.92 -25.09
C ILE A 100 -13.20 12.34 -24.61
N PHE A 101 -13.16 11.02 -24.30
CA PHE A 101 -11.95 10.34 -23.82
C PHE A 101 -11.24 9.53 -24.90
N ALA A 102 -11.76 9.52 -26.14
CA ALA A 102 -11.07 8.87 -27.25
C ALA A 102 -9.75 9.58 -27.59
N ASP A 103 -9.73 10.92 -27.50
CA ASP A 103 -8.52 11.71 -27.72
C ASP A 103 -7.55 11.56 -26.52
N ARG A 104 -6.32 11.07 -26.83
CA ARG A 104 -5.25 10.93 -25.83
C ARG A 104 -4.91 12.23 -25.13
N ARG A 105 -4.95 13.37 -25.86
CA ARG A 105 -4.59 14.68 -25.30
C ARG A 105 -5.53 15.11 -24.19
N VAL A 106 -6.82 14.79 -24.31
CA VAL A 106 -7.81 15.05 -23.26
C VAL A 106 -7.48 14.27 -22.00
N ARG A 107 -7.18 12.98 -22.12
CA ARG A 107 -6.79 12.14 -20.98
C ARG A 107 -5.51 12.65 -20.33
N GLN A 108 -4.53 13.04 -21.13
CA GLN A 108 -3.27 13.61 -20.64
C GLN A 108 -3.50 14.93 -19.90
N ALA A 109 -4.34 15.81 -20.44
CA ALA A 109 -4.68 17.09 -19.79
C ALA A 109 -5.31 16.88 -18.41
N ILE A 110 -6.24 15.92 -18.28
CA ILE A 110 -6.84 15.57 -16.99
C ILE A 110 -5.80 14.99 -16.03
N THR A 111 -4.90 14.14 -16.53
CA THR A 111 -3.82 13.57 -15.71
C THR A 111 -2.86 14.67 -15.20
N LEU A 112 -2.54 15.67 -16.03
CA LEU A 112 -1.70 16.79 -15.64
C LEU A 112 -2.41 17.76 -14.68
N ALA A 113 -3.75 17.87 -14.77
CA ALA A 113 -4.52 18.67 -13.84
C ALA A 113 -4.65 18.05 -12.44
N PHE A 114 -4.31 16.78 -12.29
CA PHE A 114 -4.32 16.07 -11.00
C PHE A 114 -3.01 16.36 -10.23
N ASP A 115 -3.09 17.31 -9.31
CA ASP A 115 -1.96 17.66 -8.44
C ASP A 115 -1.81 16.66 -7.31
N PHE A 116 -1.13 15.57 -7.61
CA PHE A 116 -0.85 14.51 -6.63
C PHE A 116 0.02 15.01 -5.47
N GLU A 117 1.02 15.85 -5.76
CA GLU A 117 1.99 16.29 -4.75
C GLU A 117 1.31 17.18 -3.70
N TRP A 118 0.47 18.10 -4.14
CA TRP A 118 -0.35 18.89 -3.23
C TRP A 118 -1.27 18.00 -2.39
N MET A 119 -1.99 17.09 -3.04
CA MET A 119 -2.93 16.20 -2.37
C MET A 119 -2.21 15.28 -1.38
N ASN A 120 -1.08 14.72 -1.76
CA ASN A 120 -0.28 13.87 -0.88
C ASN A 120 0.17 14.64 0.37
N LYS A 121 0.67 15.85 0.19
CA LYS A 121 1.09 16.72 1.31
C LYS A 121 -0.09 17.17 2.18
N ALA A 122 -1.17 17.64 1.57
CA ALA A 122 -2.27 18.27 2.28
C ALA A 122 -3.23 17.27 2.95
N LEU A 123 -3.48 16.11 2.30
CA LEU A 123 -4.49 15.14 2.73
C LEU A 123 -3.89 13.86 3.28
N PHE A 124 -2.73 13.44 2.78
CA PHE A 124 -2.13 12.15 3.10
C PHE A 124 -0.82 12.26 3.89
N TYR A 125 -0.47 13.47 4.35
CA TYR A 125 0.70 13.70 5.21
C TYR A 125 2.02 13.20 4.60
N SER A 126 2.13 13.25 3.27
CA SER A 126 3.26 12.74 2.50
C SER A 126 3.50 11.22 2.64
N ALA A 127 2.48 10.45 3.01
CA ALA A 127 2.59 9.02 3.25
C ALA A 127 2.59 8.18 1.96
N TYR A 128 2.23 8.74 0.83
CA TYR A 128 2.12 8.01 -0.43
C TYR A 128 3.18 8.44 -1.45
N GLN A 129 3.37 7.59 -2.45
CA GLN A 129 4.16 7.88 -3.63
C GLN A 129 3.27 7.78 -4.87
N ARG A 130 3.51 8.67 -5.85
CA ARG A 130 2.84 8.56 -7.14
C ARG A 130 3.26 7.29 -7.84
N ALA A 131 2.29 6.49 -8.28
CA ALA A 131 2.59 5.31 -9.06
C ALA A 131 3.15 5.68 -10.43
N ASN A 132 4.26 5.09 -10.81
CA ASN A 132 4.94 5.29 -12.09
C ASN A 132 5.03 4.01 -12.92
N SER A 133 4.55 2.90 -12.41
CA SER A 133 4.53 1.61 -13.10
C SER A 133 3.28 0.82 -12.72
N TYR A 134 2.78 0.00 -13.66
CA TYR A 134 1.77 -1.02 -13.36
C TYR A 134 2.32 -2.15 -12.47
N PHE A 135 3.63 -2.31 -12.45
CA PHE A 135 4.33 -3.35 -11.70
C PHE A 135 5.06 -2.78 -10.49
N GLN A 136 4.43 -1.82 -9.82
CA GLN A 136 5.02 -1.11 -8.69
C GLN A 136 5.63 -2.07 -7.65
N ASN A 137 6.85 -1.75 -7.21
CA ASN A 137 7.62 -2.54 -6.24
C ASN A 137 7.93 -3.99 -6.66
N THR A 138 8.00 -4.25 -7.96
CA THR A 138 8.45 -5.53 -8.51
C THR A 138 9.69 -5.37 -9.38
N GLU A 139 10.29 -6.47 -9.80
CA GLU A 139 11.40 -6.48 -10.77
C GLU A 139 11.00 -6.02 -12.17
N TYR A 140 9.71 -6.08 -12.50
CA TYR A 140 9.16 -5.62 -13.78
C TYR A 140 8.85 -4.12 -13.82
N ALA A 141 9.04 -3.42 -12.72
CA ALA A 141 8.81 -1.97 -12.69
C ALA A 141 9.91 -1.23 -13.46
N ALA A 142 9.52 -0.45 -14.46
CA ALA A 142 10.45 0.45 -15.13
C ALA A 142 10.97 1.50 -14.15
N ARG A 143 12.28 1.64 -14.01
CA ARG A 143 12.94 2.54 -13.03
C ARG A 143 13.86 3.55 -13.70
N SER A 144 14.11 3.40 -14.99
CA SER A 144 15.02 4.21 -15.78
C SER A 144 14.57 4.25 -17.23
N LEU A 145 15.30 4.96 -18.07
CA LEU A 145 15.18 4.85 -19.52
C LEU A 145 15.48 3.40 -19.95
N PRO A 146 14.91 2.97 -21.10
CA PRO A 146 15.16 1.65 -21.66
C PRO A 146 16.65 1.37 -21.84
N ASP A 147 17.05 0.15 -21.52
CA ASP A 147 18.42 -0.32 -21.78
C ASP A 147 18.65 -0.61 -23.26
N ALA A 148 19.86 -1.07 -23.63
CA ALA A 148 20.21 -1.34 -25.02
C ALA A 148 19.37 -2.46 -25.66
N ALA A 149 18.95 -3.46 -24.88
CA ALA A 149 18.12 -4.56 -25.39
C ALA A 149 16.67 -4.10 -25.60
N GLU A 150 16.14 -3.34 -24.67
CA GLU A 150 14.81 -2.72 -24.78
C GLU A 150 14.76 -1.71 -25.93
N LEU A 151 15.78 -0.88 -26.10
CA LEU A 151 15.91 0.07 -27.21
C LEU A 151 15.95 -0.64 -28.58
N ALA A 152 16.58 -1.80 -28.68
CA ALA A 152 16.57 -2.59 -29.92
C ALA A 152 15.15 -3.01 -30.33
N LEU A 153 14.28 -3.31 -29.34
CA LEU A 153 12.87 -3.65 -29.57
C LEU A 153 12.00 -2.43 -29.85
N LEU A 154 12.26 -1.31 -29.20
CA LEU A 154 11.44 -0.10 -29.27
C LEU A 154 11.75 0.78 -30.49
N THR A 155 13.02 0.79 -30.94
CA THR A 155 13.48 1.64 -32.05
C THR A 155 12.70 1.48 -33.35
N PRO A 156 12.30 0.27 -33.79
CA PRO A 156 11.47 0.11 -34.99
C PRO A 156 10.11 0.82 -34.93
N MET A 157 9.59 1.00 -33.71
CA MET A 157 8.30 1.65 -33.42
C MET A 157 8.43 3.09 -32.93
N LYS A 158 9.62 3.69 -33.04
CA LYS A 158 9.93 4.99 -32.45
C LYS A 158 8.93 6.11 -32.82
N ASN A 159 8.43 6.09 -34.05
CA ASN A 159 7.47 7.10 -34.52
C ASN A 159 6.05 6.95 -33.93
N GLU A 160 5.75 5.79 -33.34
CA GLU A 160 4.45 5.48 -32.74
C GLU A 160 4.49 5.63 -31.22
N LEU A 161 5.68 5.75 -30.64
CA LEU A 161 5.92 5.80 -29.20
C LEU A 161 6.18 7.24 -28.73
N PRO A 162 5.87 7.54 -27.47
CA PRO A 162 6.19 8.83 -26.88
C PRO A 162 7.69 9.13 -26.94
N PRO A 163 8.10 10.34 -27.35
CA PRO A 163 9.53 10.71 -27.40
C PRO A 163 10.25 10.59 -26.06
N GLU A 164 9.53 10.77 -24.98
CA GLU A 164 10.04 10.70 -23.59
C GLU A 164 10.59 9.33 -23.22
N LEU A 165 10.25 8.27 -23.99
CA LEU A 165 10.85 6.95 -23.83
C LEU A 165 12.33 6.88 -24.27
N PHE A 166 12.77 7.82 -25.09
CA PHE A 166 14.08 7.80 -25.75
C PHE A 166 15.04 8.89 -25.23
N SER A 167 14.53 9.85 -24.43
CA SER A 167 15.31 10.96 -23.90
C SER A 167 14.70 11.47 -22.59
N GLN A 168 15.53 11.93 -21.69
CA GLN A 168 15.12 12.74 -20.52
C GLN A 168 14.79 14.17 -20.96
#